data_25da023d1731260cd215243f9eeb3464
#
_entry.id   25da023d1731260cd215243f9eeb3464
#
_cell.length_a   1.000
_cell.length_b   1.000
_cell.length_c   1.000
_cell.angle_alpha   90.00
_cell.angle_beta   90.00
_cell.angle_gamma   90.00
#
_symmetry.space_group_name_H-M   'P 1'
#
loop_
_entity.id
_entity.type
_entity.pdbx_description
1 polymer ?
#
loop_
_entity_poly.entity_id
_entity_poly.type
_entity_poly.pdbx_seq_one_letter_code
_entity_poly.pdbx_strand_id
1 'polypeptide(L)'
;MKNLWYKDAIIYSLDVETFRDGNGNGIGDFIGLTKRLNHLAGLGVTCLWLLPFYPSPNRDNGYDVMDYYNVDPRLGTLGDFVEFMHQARDRGVRVIIDLVVNHTSNQHPWFQSARSDKNSKYRDYYVWSDNPPKDPKAELVFPGVQDSIWEYDDQAGAYYLHRFYKEQPDLNTANPEVCEEIRKIMGFWLELGVSGFRVDAAPYLIEPLGIEDAEHGELHNLLSQMREFVWERRGEGVLLAEANVEPDKIPLYFGDGDRMNMLFNFLLNQ
;
A
#
# COMPACT_ATOMS: atom_id res chain seq x y z
N MET A 1 4.22 -30.14 -0.03
CA MET A 1 3.81 -29.32 1.13
C MET A 1 3.87 -27.85 0.72
N LYS A 2 2.83 -27.05 1.04
CA LYS A 2 2.90 -25.59 0.83
C LYS A 2 4.04 -25.05 1.71
N ASN A 3 4.97 -24.31 1.11
CA ASN A 3 6.01 -23.63 1.89
C ASN A 3 5.38 -22.42 2.60
N LEU A 4 5.11 -22.55 3.89
CA LEU A 4 4.50 -21.53 4.74
C LEU A 4 5.59 -20.73 5.47
N TRP A 5 6.62 -20.32 4.75
CA TRP A 5 7.81 -19.64 5.28
C TRP A 5 7.50 -18.47 6.23
N TYR A 6 6.39 -17.78 6.01
CA TYR A 6 5.98 -16.62 6.81
C TYR A 6 5.60 -16.99 8.26
N LYS A 7 5.29 -18.27 8.55
CA LYS A 7 4.97 -18.70 9.91
C LYS A 7 6.18 -18.74 10.84
N ASP A 8 7.36 -18.92 10.27
CA ASP A 8 8.62 -18.97 11.01
C ASP A 8 9.50 -17.75 10.73
N ALA A 9 8.97 -16.75 10.00
CA ALA A 9 9.71 -15.56 9.60
C ALA A 9 9.91 -14.60 10.79
N ILE A 10 11.13 -14.07 10.88
CA ILE A 10 11.42 -12.85 11.66
C ILE A 10 11.40 -11.70 10.68
N ILE A 11 10.30 -10.93 10.73
CA ILE A 11 10.07 -9.79 9.84
C ILE A 11 10.59 -8.52 10.51
N TYR A 12 11.56 -7.86 9.86
CA TYR A 12 12.12 -6.59 10.32
C TYR A 12 11.59 -5.46 9.42
N SER A 13 10.81 -4.56 10.01
CA SER A 13 10.33 -3.35 9.33
C SER A 13 11.42 -2.30 9.31
N LEU A 14 11.64 -1.67 8.17
CA LEU A 14 12.57 -0.56 8.06
C LEU A 14 12.12 0.46 7.01
N ASP A 15 12.47 1.71 7.30
CA ASP A 15 12.40 2.82 6.38
C ASP A 15 13.79 3.02 5.75
N VAL A 16 13.84 2.96 4.41
CA VAL A 16 15.10 3.10 3.63
C VAL A 16 15.72 4.47 3.87
N GLU A 17 14.89 5.54 3.95
CA GLU A 17 15.31 6.93 4.11
C GLU A 17 16.13 7.15 5.41
N THR A 18 15.75 6.46 6.48
CA THR A 18 16.36 6.66 7.80
C THR A 18 17.38 5.60 8.18
N PHE A 19 17.47 4.49 7.42
CA PHE A 19 18.24 3.33 7.85
C PHE A 19 19.76 3.49 7.66
N ARG A 20 20.22 3.82 6.45
CA ARG A 20 21.65 3.95 6.15
C ARG A 20 21.91 4.77 4.90
N ASP A 21 22.61 5.87 5.06
CA ASP A 21 23.20 6.64 3.98
C ASP A 21 24.38 5.86 3.33
N GLY A 22 24.27 5.57 2.05
CA GLY A 22 25.28 4.85 1.27
C GLY A 22 26.15 5.73 0.39
N ASN A 23 25.66 6.93 0.04
CA ASN A 23 26.28 7.88 -0.88
C ASN A 23 26.81 9.16 -0.21
N GLY A 24 26.52 9.40 1.07
CA GLY A 24 27.04 10.51 1.86
C GLY A 24 26.23 11.80 1.74
N ASN A 25 24.95 11.74 1.33
CA ASN A 25 24.09 12.90 1.17
C ASN A 25 23.22 13.22 2.42
N GLY A 26 23.32 12.39 3.46
CA GLY A 26 22.54 12.52 4.70
C GLY A 26 21.20 11.82 4.71
N ILE A 27 20.82 11.15 3.62
CA ILE A 27 19.57 10.39 3.44
C ILE A 27 19.95 8.92 3.23
N GLY A 28 19.23 8.00 3.88
CA GLY A 28 19.37 6.56 3.65
C GLY A 28 18.96 6.19 2.24
N ASP A 29 19.59 5.16 1.69
CA ASP A 29 19.36 4.73 0.32
C ASP A 29 19.53 3.21 0.15
N PHE A 30 19.13 2.67 -1.01
CA PHE A 30 19.26 1.25 -1.32
C PHE A 30 20.73 0.77 -1.34
N ILE A 31 21.68 1.64 -1.68
CA ILE A 31 23.12 1.32 -1.63
C ILE A 31 23.54 1.09 -0.17
N GLY A 32 23.13 1.97 0.74
CA GLY A 32 23.40 1.86 2.17
C GLY A 32 22.74 0.63 2.79
N LEU A 33 21.45 0.39 2.44
CA LEU A 33 20.72 -0.79 2.89
C LEU A 33 21.41 -2.07 2.41
N THR A 34 21.81 -2.15 1.15
CA THR A 34 22.53 -3.30 0.57
C THR A 34 23.82 -3.59 1.34
N LYS A 35 24.59 -2.57 1.69
CA LYS A 35 25.82 -2.71 2.49
C LYS A 35 25.56 -3.25 3.90
N ARG A 36 24.31 -3.21 4.40
CA ARG A 36 23.93 -3.69 5.74
C ARG A 36 23.22 -5.04 5.77
N LEU A 37 22.97 -5.66 4.63
CA LEU A 37 22.28 -6.96 4.56
C LEU A 37 22.97 -8.06 5.39
N ASN A 38 24.32 -8.10 5.45
CA ASN A 38 25.02 -9.05 6.29
C ASN A 38 24.74 -8.86 7.79
N HIS A 39 24.59 -7.61 8.23
CA HIS A 39 24.23 -7.30 9.60
C HIS A 39 22.80 -7.77 9.91
N LEU A 40 21.84 -7.47 9.05
CA LEU A 40 20.45 -7.89 9.22
C LEU A 40 20.31 -9.42 9.23
N ALA A 41 20.93 -10.10 8.29
CA ALA A 41 20.96 -11.58 8.27
C ALA A 41 21.64 -12.15 9.52
N GLY A 42 22.73 -11.53 10.00
CA GLY A 42 23.41 -11.92 11.23
C GLY A 42 22.58 -11.74 12.51
N LEU A 43 21.58 -10.86 12.51
CA LEU A 43 20.59 -10.74 13.59
C LEU A 43 19.50 -11.82 13.54
N GLY A 44 19.49 -12.67 12.51
CA GLY A 44 18.47 -13.70 12.32
C GLY A 44 17.23 -13.19 11.57
N VAL A 45 17.28 -11.99 10.97
CA VAL A 45 16.18 -11.47 10.12
C VAL A 45 16.05 -12.37 8.89
N THR A 46 14.86 -12.88 8.65
CA THR A 46 14.56 -13.75 7.50
C THR A 46 13.69 -13.05 6.45
N CYS A 47 13.06 -11.94 6.82
CA CYS A 47 12.27 -11.12 5.93
C CYS A 47 12.41 -9.64 6.30
N LEU A 48 12.59 -8.79 5.29
CA LEU A 48 12.49 -7.35 5.44
C LEU A 48 11.11 -6.89 4.98
N TRP A 49 10.48 -6.01 5.76
CA TRP A 49 9.37 -5.21 5.31
C TRP A 49 9.85 -3.79 5.11
N LEU A 50 9.89 -3.37 3.84
CA LEU A 50 10.25 -2.01 3.46
C LEU A 50 9.03 -1.12 3.49
N LEU A 51 9.09 -0.04 4.27
CA LEU A 51 8.14 1.06 4.23
C LEU A 51 8.12 1.71 2.83
N PRO A 52 7.11 2.51 2.48
CA PRO A 52 6.99 3.05 1.13
C PRO A 52 8.26 3.79 0.68
N PHE A 53 8.75 3.41 -0.48
CA PHE A 53 9.94 3.99 -1.12
C PHE A 53 9.66 4.48 -2.55
N TYR A 54 8.39 4.59 -2.88
CA TYR A 54 7.90 5.13 -4.14
C TYR A 54 8.16 6.64 -4.24
N PRO A 55 8.25 7.21 -5.46
CA PRO A 55 8.21 8.66 -5.63
C PRO A 55 7.01 9.27 -4.92
N SER A 56 7.29 10.24 -4.06
CA SER A 56 6.31 10.88 -3.18
C SER A 56 6.70 12.33 -2.91
N PRO A 57 5.75 13.26 -2.70
CA PRO A 57 6.02 14.57 -2.14
C PRO A 57 6.46 14.50 -0.66
N ASN A 58 6.42 13.30 -0.06
CA ASN A 58 6.82 12.99 1.31
C ASN A 58 6.10 13.82 2.38
N ARG A 59 4.79 14.05 2.18
CA ARG A 59 3.95 14.71 3.18
C ARG A 59 3.49 13.75 4.26
N ASP A 60 3.45 12.46 3.94
CA ASP A 60 3.09 11.37 4.82
C ASP A 60 4.10 10.21 4.70
N ASN A 61 5.38 10.51 4.86
CA ASN A 61 6.48 9.53 4.92
C ASN A 61 6.43 8.49 3.79
N GLY A 62 6.09 8.92 2.56
CA GLY A 62 6.03 8.07 1.37
C GLY A 62 4.68 7.40 1.12
N TYR A 63 3.72 7.46 2.05
CA TYR A 63 2.37 6.92 1.83
C TYR A 63 1.55 7.74 0.82
N ASP A 64 1.91 8.97 0.54
CA ASP A 64 1.35 9.81 -0.52
C ASP A 64 2.05 9.54 -1.87
N VAL A 65 1.75 8.39 -2.50
CA VAL A 65 2.44 7.86 -3.69
C VAL A 65 2.11 8.67 -4.94
N MET A 66 3.15 9.02 -5.71
CA MET A 66 3.04 9.70 -7.03
C MET A 66 3.30 8.77 -8.22
N ASP A 67 4.05 7.70 -8.03
CA ASP A 67 4.40 6.74 -9.08
C ASP A 67 4.66 5.37 -8.46
N TYR A 68 3.87 4.37 -8.85
CA TYR A 68 3.97 3.00 -8.31
C TYR A 68 5.04 2.14 -8.96
N TYR A 69 5.67 2.63 -10.04
CA TYR A 69 6.57 1.81 -10.87
C TYR A 69 8.03 2.23 -10.75
N ASN A 70 8.35 3.12 -9.82
CA ASN A 70 9.69 3.63 -9.60
C ASN A 70 10.09 3.65 -8.13
N VAL A 71 11.39 3.81 -7.91
CA VAL A 71 11.99 4.14 -6.61
C VAL A 71 12.09 5.66 -6.51
N ASP A 72 11.82 6.22 -5.33
CA ASP A 72 12.06 7.64 -5.05
C ASP A 72 13.52 7.98 -5.37
N PRO A 73 13.79 8.97 -6.24
CA PRO A 73 15.15 9.35 -6.62
C PRO A 73 16.06 9.73 -5.44
N ARG A 74 15.50 10.10 -4.29
CA ARG A 74 16.25 10.38 -3.06
C ARG A 74 16.86 9.11 -2.47
N LEU A 75 16.17 7.96 -2.65
CA LEU A 75 16.52 6.66 -2.08
C LEU A 75 17.34 5.78 -3.03
N GLY A 76 17.44 6.17 -4.29
CA GLY A 76 18.19 5.45 -5.31
C GLY A 76 17.46 5.31 -6.63
N THR A 77 17.87 4.33 -7.41
CA THR A 77 17.29 3.98 -8.70
C THR A 77 16.60 2.61 -8.63
N LEU A 78 15.78 2.29 -9.63
CA LEU A 78 15.24 0.94 -9.79
C LEU A 78 16.36 -0.11 -9.94
N GLY A 79 17.51 0.27 -10.54
CA GLY A 79 18.69 -0.59 -10.64
C GLY A 79 19.30 -0.90 -9.27
N ASP A 80 19.36 0.08 -8.36
CA ASP A 80 19.84 -0.12 -6.98
C ASP A 80 18.89 -1.04 -6.20
N PHE A 81 17.56 -0.92 -6.41
CA PHE A 81 16.58 -1.84 -5.85
C PHE A 81 16.78 -3.28 -6.36
N VAL A 82 16.98 -3.46 -7.67
CA VAL A 82 17.21 -4.79 -8.26
C VAL A 82 18.49 -5.44 -7.70
N GLU A 83 19.56 -4.66 -7.55
CA GLU A 83 20.81 -5.14 -6.92
C GLU A 83 20.57 -5.50 -5.44
N PHE A 84 19.85 -4.67 -4.71
CA PHE A 84 19.44 -4.98 -3.32
C PHE A 84 18.65 -6.31 -3.25
N MET A 85 17.68 -6.51 -4.13
CA MET A 85 16.86 -7.74 -4.16
C MET A 85 17.72 -8.98 -4.46
N HIS A 86 18.68 -8.86 -5.40
CA HIS A 86 19.63 -9.92 -5.68
C HIS A 86 20.47 -10.28 -4.44
N GLN A 87 21.06 -9.29 -3.79
CA GLN A 87 21.89 -9.45 -2.61
C GLN A 87 21.10 -9.99 -1.39
N ALA A 88 19.83 -9.59 -1.22
CA ALA A 88 18.96 -10.10 -0.17
C ALA A 88 18.66 -11.59 -0.38
N ARG A 89 18.31 -11.97 -1.61
CA ARG A 89 18.06 -13.37 -1.99
C ARG A 89 19.26 -14.27 -1.75
N ASP A 90 20.47 -13.83 -2.10
CA ASP A 90 21.72 -14.59 -1.91
C ASP A 90 22.01 -14.87 -0.42
N ARG A 91 21.44 -14.06 0.47
CA ARG A 91 21.53 -14.23 1.94
C ARG A 91 20.33 -14.96 2.55
N GLY A 92 19.41 -15.43 1.72
CA GLY A 92 18.17 -16.07 2.19
C GLY A 92 17.18 -15.12 2.86
N VAL A 93 17.34 -13.80 2.67
CA VAL A 93 16.44 -12.78 3.21
C VAL A 93 15.35 -12.48 2.18
N ARG A 94 14.10 -12.68 2.55
CA ARG A 94 12.93 -12.30 1.75
C ARG A 94 12.64 -10.82 1.92
N VAL A 95 11.90 -10.27 0.98
CA VAL A 95 11.48 -8.87 1.04
C VAL A 95 9.99 -8.77 0.74
N ILE A 96 9.24 -8.09 1.60
CA ILE A 96 7.89 -7.61 1.33
C ILE A 96 7.90 -6.09 1.34
N ILE A 97 7.02 -5.48 0.56
CA ILE A 97 6.93 -4.01 0.44
C ILE A 97 5.52 -3.54 0.76
N ASP A 98 5.38 -2.28 1.13
CA ASP A 98 4.07 -1.67 1.28
C ASP A 98 3.33 -1.61 -0.06
N LEU A 99 2.05 -1.92 -0.04
CA LEU A 99 1.12 -1.76 -1.14
C LEU A 99 0.07 -0.73 -0.71
N VAL A 100 0.32 0.52 -1.06
CA VAL A 100 -0.54 1.67 -0.72
C VAL A 100 -1.51 1.89 -1.86
N VAL A 101 -2.67 1.27 -1.80
CA VAL A 101 -3.67 1.29 -2.89
C VAL A 101 -5.06 1.71 -2.43
N ASN A 102 -5.18 2.23 -1.20
CA ASN A 102 -6.38 2.93 -0.76
C ASN A 102 -6.47 4.32 -1.40
N HIS A 103 -5.36 4.99 -1.56
CA HIS A 103 -5.28 6.37 -2.04
C HIS A 103 -3.99 6.61 -2.84
N THR A 104 -3.91 7.76 -3.49
CA THR A 104 -2.67 8.26 -4.09
C THR A 104 -2.34 9.63 -3.50
N SER A 105 -1.16 10.17 -3.80
CA SER A 105 -0.94 11.61 -3.65
C SER A 105 -1.91 12.39 -4.54
N ASN A 106 -2.33 13.55 -4.08
CA ASN A 106 -3.04 14.50 -4.95
C ASN A 106 -2.16 15.03 -6.10
N GLN A 107 -0.84 14.77 -6.06
CA GLN A 107 0.09 15.07 -7.15
C GLN A 107 0.27 13.90 -8.12
N HIS A 108 -0.37 12.75 -7.87
CA HIS A 108 -0.33 11.62 -8.79
C HIS A 108 -0.90 12.01 -10.16
N PRO A 109 -0.28 11.60 -11.29
CA PRO A 109 -0.75 11.94 -12.63
C PRO A 109 -2.21 11.57 -12.90
N TRP A 110 -2.69 10.47 -12.30
CA TRP A 110 -4.11 10.06 -12.42
C TRP A 110 -5.03 11.11 -11.80
N PHE A 111 -4.73 11.56 -10.56
CA PHE A 111 -5.55 12.57 -9.89
C PHE A 111 -5.48 13.93 -10.61
N GLN A 112 -4.29 14.33 -11.04
CA GLN A 112 -4.12 15.57 -11.78
C GLN A 112 -4.94 15.58 -13.10
N SER A 113 -4.99 14.45 -13.80
CA SER A 113 -5.83 14.28 -14.97
C SER A 113 -7.32 14.26 -14.62
N ALA A 114 -7.70 13.53 -13.55
CA ALA A 114 -9.09 13.40 -13.10
C ALA A 114 -9.70 14.75 -12.66
N ARG A 115 -8.91 15.60 -11.99
CA ARG A 115 -9.37 16.92 -11.52
C ARG A 115 -9.46 17.96 -12.64
N SER A 116 -8.59 17.83 -13.66
CA SER A 116 -8.51 18.81 -14.76
C SER A 116 -9.55 18.59 -15.86
N ASP A 117 -10.05 17.36 -16.04
CA ASP A 117 -11.01 17.00 -17.08
C ASP A 117 -12.01 15.96 -16.57
N LYS A 118 -13.29 16.34 -16.55
CA LYS A 118 -14.39 15.44 -16.15
C LYS A 118 -14.56 14.23 -17.08
N ASN A 119 -14.03 14.29 -18.30
CA ASN A 119 -14.04 13.20 -19.27
C ASN A 119 -12.72 12.41 -19.27
N SER A 120 -11.80 12.72 -18.37
CA SER A 120 -10.57 11.93 -18.21
C SER A 120 -10.91 10.47 -17.94
N LYS A 121 -10.18 9.54 -18.56
CA LYS A 121 -10.26 8.11 -18.24
C LYS A 121 -9.96 7.80 -16.76
N TYR A 122 -9.28 8.72 -16.06
CA TYR A 122 -8.97 8.58 -14.64
C TYR A 122 -10.03 9.24 -13.74
N ARG A 123 -11.10 9.83 -14.29
CA ARG A 123 -12.11 10.49 -13.45
C ARG A 123 -12.68 9.52 -12.41
N ASP A 124 -13.11 8.36 -12.87
CA ASP A 124 -13.74 7.33 -12.02
C ASP A 124 -12.74 6.45 -11.25
N TYR A 125 -11.43 6.78 -11.34
CA TYR A 125 -10.42 6.19 -10.46
C TYR A 125 -10.52 6.71 -9.03
N TYR A 126 -11.18 7.84 -8.85
CA TYR A 126 -11.39 8.49 -7.55
C TYR A 126 -12.87 8.64 -7.26
N VAL A 127 -13.21 8.80 -5.99
CA VAL A 127 -14.59 8.97 -5.54
C VAL A 127 -14.91 10.46 -5.48
N TRP A 128 -15.89 10.90 -6.27
CA TRP A 128 -16.31 12.29 -6.38
C TRP A 128 -17.77 12.48 -5.97
N SER A 129 -18.10 13.64 -5.40
CA SER A 129 -19.48 14.03 -5.07
C SER A 129 -19.69 15.51 -5.30
N ASP A 130 -20.85 15.87 -5.86
CA ASP A 130 -21.28 17.28 -5.92
C ASP A 130 -21.87 17.74 -4.57
N ASN A 131 -22.37 16.80 -3.76
CA ASN A 131 -23.03 17.04 -2.47
C ASN A 131 -22.63 15.94 -1.47
N PRO A 132 -21.47 16.05 -0.81
CA PRO A 132 -21.04 15.05 0.15
C PRO A 132 -21.98 14.96 1.36
N PRO A 133 -22.01 13.82 2.07
CA PRO A 133 -22.82 13.65 3.28
C PRO A 133 -22.58 14.75 4.32
N LYS A 134 -23.66 15.16 5.00
CA LYS A 134 -23.64 16.31 5.91
C LYS A 134 -22.97 16.07 7.26
N ASP A 135 -22.73 14.83 7.66
CA ASP A 135 -22.08 14.49 8.94
C ASP A 135 -20.84 13.61 8.73
N PRO A 136 -19.70 14.24 8.38
CA PRO A 136 -18.46 13.53 8.14
C PRO A 136 -17.72 13.13 9.43
N LYS A 137 -18.14 13.61 10.61
CA LYS A 137 -17.35 13.47 11.85
C LYS A 137 -17.31 12.06 12.42
N ALA A 138 -18.32 11.22 12.13
CA ALA A 138 -18.39 9.84 12.62
C ALA A 138 -17.33 8.91 11.98
N GLU A 139 -16.65 9.37 10.93
CA GLU A 139 -15.80 8.53 10.08
C GLU A 139 -14.34 9.00 9.98
N LEU A 140 -13.96 10.00 10.78
CA LEU A 140 -12.60 10.54 10.76
C LEU A 140 -11.59 9.55 11.33
N VAL A 141 -10.55 9.25 10.55
CA VAL A 141 -9.42 8.43 11.01
C VAL A 141 -8.57 9.21 12.01
N PHE A 142 -8.41 10.51 11.79
CA PHE A 142 -7.61 11.39 12.64
C PHE A 142 -8.46 12.53 13.24
N PRO A 143 -9.31 12.26 14.26
CA PRO A 143 -10.11 13.30 14.92
C PRO A 143 -9.21 14.40 15.50
N GLY A 144 -9.52 15.67 15.17
CA GLY A 144 -8.73 16.83 15.61
C GLY A 144 -7.61 17.25 14.65
N VAL A 145 -7.27 16.42 13.66
CA VAL A 145 -6.37 16.77 12.56
C VAL A 145 -7.15 17.01 11.27
N GLN A 146 -8.24 16.27 11.10
CA GLN A 146 -9.17 16.39 9.99
C GLN A 146 -10.52 16.91 10.48
N ASP A 147 -11.16 17.75 9.68
CA ASP A 147 -12.52 18.24 9.90
C ASP A 147 -13.56 17.53 9.01
N SER A 148 -13.11 16.88 7.95
CA SER A 148 -13.93 16.18 6.95
C SER A 148 -13.13 15.08 6.27
N ILE A 149 -13.81 14.08 5.70
CA ILE A 149 -13.26 13.11 4.74
C ILE A 149 -13.53 13.53 3.28
N TRP A 150 -14.09 14.71 3.08
CA TRP A 150 -14.38 15.28 1.75
C TRP A 150 -13.73 16.65 1.63
N GLU A 151 -12.98 16.86 0.56
CA GLU A 151 -12.33 18.13 0.24
C GLU A 151 -12.85 18.64 -1.11
N TYR A 152 -13.21 19.94 -1.16
CA TYR A 152 -13.64 20.59 -2.40
C TYR A 152 -12.44 20.94 -3.27
N ASP A 153 -12.48 20.50 -4.51
CA ASP A 153 -11.47 20.84 -5.52
C ASP A 153 -12.02 21.87 -6.50
N ASP A 154 -11.48 23.09 -6.42
CA ASP A 154 -11.91 24.21 -7.27
C ASP A 154 -11.75 23.91 -8.77
N GLN A 155 -10.71 23.17 -9.16
CA GLN A 155 -10.45 22.83 -10.56
C GLN A 155 -11.43 21.77 -11.07
N ALA A 156 -11.74 20.78 -10.26
CA ALA A 156 -12.72 19.76 -10.59
C ALA A 156 -14.17 20.26 -10.48
N GLY A 157 -14.40 21.30 -9.65
CA GLY A 157 -15.73 21.80 -9.31
C GLY A 157 -16.58 20.75 -8.60
N ALA A 158 -15.95 19.90 -7.77
CA ALA A 158 -16.58 18.80 -7.04
C ALA A 158 -15.76 18.45 -5.79
N TYR A 159 -16.37 17.74 -4.86
CA TYR A 159 -15.67 17.17 -3.72
C TYR A 159 -15.08 15.82 -4.09
N TYR A 160 -13.87 15.52 -3.57
CA TYR A 160 -13.29 14.18 -3.61
C TYR A 160 -13.21 13.58 -2.21
N LEU A 161 -13.30 12.26 -2.14
CA LEU A 161 -13.12 11.51 -0.90
C LEU A 161 -11.64 11.41 -0.56
N HIS A 162 -11.32 11.60 0.73
CA HIS A 162 -10.01 11.30 1.31
C HIS A 162 -10.19 10.76 2.73
N ARG A 163 -9.96 9.48 2.92
CA ARG A 163 -10.11 8.85 4.24
C ARG A 163 -9.04 9.34 5.22
N PHE A 164 -7.84 9.55 4.72
CA PHE A 164 -6.68 10.03 5.47
C PHE A 164 -6.51 11.56 5.29
N TYR A 165 -5.33 12.02 4.90
CA TYR A 165 -5.12 13.45 4.72
C TYR A 165 -5.74 13.95 3.39
N LYS A 166 -6.10 15.23 3.34
CA LYS A 166 -6.65 15.85 2.13
C LYS A 166 -5.71 15.79 0.92
N GLU A 167 -4.42 15.59 1.14
CA GLU A 167 -3.45 15.35 0.09
C GLU A 167 -3.48 13.92 -0.48
N GLN A 168 -4.33 13.05 0.07
CA GLN A 168 -4.41 11.62 -0.26
C GLN A 168 -5.82 11.25 -0.73
N PRO A 169 -6.20 11.63 -1.98
CA PRO A 169 -7.50 11.26 -2.54
C PRO A 169 -7.64 9.75 -2.66
N ASP A 170 -8.78 9.22 -2.20
CA ASP A 170 -9.07 7.79 -2.18
C ASP A 170 -9.36 7.26 -3.58
N LEU A 171 -8.78 6.09 -3.87
CA LEU A 171 -9.05 5.34 -5.08
C LEU A 171 -10.43 4.64 -4.98
N ASN A 172 -11.14 4.63 -6.08
CA ASN A 172 -12.40 3.92 -6.22
C ASN A 172 -12.16 2.42 -6.50
N THR A 173 -11.99 1.62 -5.47
CA THR A 173 -11.73 0.18 -5.60
C THR A 173 -12.94 -0.62 -6.11
N ALA A 174 -14.13 -0.03 -6.22
CA ALA A 174 -15.25 -0.62 -6.94
C ALA A 174 -15.10 -0.51 -8.47
N ASN A 175 -14.21 0.35 -8.96
CA ASN A 175 -13.91 0.45 -10.38
C ASN A 175 -12.99 -0.69 -10.83
N PRO A 176 -13.43 -1.57 -11.79
CA PRO A 176 -12.61 -2.68 -12.27
C PRO A 176 -11.27 -2.25 -12.88
N GLU A 177 -11.19 -1.05 -13.47
CA GLU A 177 -9.94 -0.54 -14.04
C GLU A 177 -8.93 -0.20 -12.94
N VAL A 178 -9.37 0.28 -11.78
CA VAL A 178 -8.52 0.50 -10.60
C VAL A 178 -8.00 -0.85 -10.08
N CYS A 179 -8.87 -1.86 -9.97
CA CYS A 179 -8.45 -3.21 -9.57
C CYS A 179 -7.42 -3.80 -10.54
N GLU A 180 -7.57 -3.54 -11.85
CA GLU A 180 -6.59 -3.99 -12.85
C GLU A 180 -5.26 -3.26 -12.72
N GLU A 181 -5.26 -1.95 -12.42
CA GLU A 181 -4.02 -1.20 -12.15
C GLU A 181 -3.33 -1.72 -10.88
N ILE A 182 -4.08 -2.04 -9.81
CA ILE A 182 -3.53 -2.68 -8.61
C ILE A 182 -2.84 -4.00 -8.97
N ARG A 183 -3.46 -4.84 -9.80
CA ARG A 183 -2.83 -6.10 -10.28
C ARG A 183 -1.54 -5.85 -11.07
N LYS A 184 -1.51 -4.82 -11.93
CA LYS A 184 -0.29 -4.46 -12.68
C LYS A 184 0.83 -3.99 -11.76
N ILE A 185 0.51 -3.16 -10.75
CA ILE A 185 1.47 -2.72 -9.72
C ILE A 185 2.04 -3.93 -9.00
N MET A 186 1.18 -4.82 -8.50
CA MET A 186 1.61 -6.04 -7.83
C MET A 186 2.48 -6.91 -8.75
N GLY A 187 2.05 -7.11 -10.01
CA GLY A 187 2.78 -7.88 -11.00
C GLY A 187 4.19 -7.34 -11.24
N PHE A 188 4.32 -6.03 -11.40
CA PHE A 188 5.62 -5.37 -11.61
C PHE A 188 6.61 -5.68 -10.47
N TRP A 189 6.21 -5.49 -9.22
CA TRP A 189 7.09 -5.72 -8.08
C TRP A 189 7.36 -7.20 -7.82
N LEU A 190 6.40 -8.09 -8.09
CA LEU A 190 6.61 -9.54 -8.01
C LEU A 190 7.67 -10.00 -9.03
N GLU A 191 7.66 -9.47 -10.26
CA GLU A 191 8.68 -9.76 -11.27
C GLU A 191 10.08 -9.29 -10.85
N LEU A 192 10.17 -8.17 -10.12
CA LEU A 192 11.42 -7.69 -9.53
C LEU A 192 11.89 -8.50 -8.32
N GLY A 193 11.10 -9.47 -7.88
CA GLY A 193 11.50 -10.49 -6.90
C GLY A 193 10.96 -10.33 -5.50
N VAL A 194 10.08 -9.35 -5.20
CA VAL A 194 9.48 -9.23 -3.87
C VAL A 194 8.69 -10.49 -3.51
N SER A 195 8.67 -10.83 -2.24
CA SER A 195 8.04 -12.05 -1.72
C SER A 195 6.57 -11.85 -1.33
N GLY A 196 6.05 -10.63 -1.52
CA GLY A 196 4.68 -10.27 -1.22
C GLY A 196 4.54 -8.83 -0.76
N PHE A 197 3.39 -8.52 -0.18
CA PHE A 197 3.03 -7.15 0.15
C PHE A 197 2.48 -7.02 1.56
N ARG A 198 2.76 -5.90 2.20
CA ARG A 198 1.97 -5.40 3.31
C ARG A 198 0.91 -4.48 2.72
N VAL A 199 -0.35 -4.90 2.80
CA VAL A 199 -1.49 -4.14 2.30
C VAL A 199 -1.86 -3.08 3.31
N ASP A 200 -1.60 -1.83 2.94
CA ASP A 200 -1.90 -0.65 3.73
C ASP A 200 -3.40 -0.43 3.84
N ALA A 201 -3.85 0.02 5.01
CA ALA A 201 -5.22 0.48 5.25
C ALA A 201 -6.31 -0.50 4.73
N ALA A 202 -6.07 -1.82 4.87
CA ALA A 202 -6.92 -2.86 4.28
C ALA A 202 -8.43 -2.75 4.62
N PRO A 203 -8.88 -2.30 5.81
CA PRO A 203 -10.29 -2.10 6.09
C PRO A 203 -10.96 -1.10 5.15
N TYR A 204 -10.26 -0.04 4.79
CA TYR A 204 -10.79 1.03 3.97
C TYR A 204 -10.88 0.68 2.48
N LEU A 205 -10.06 -0.28 2.03
CA LEU A 205 -10.17 -0.84 0.67
C LEU A 205 -11.49 -1.56 0.41
N ILE A 206 -12.14 -2.03 1.49
CA ILE A 206 -13.34 -2.86 1.43
C ILE A 206 -14.56 -2.17 2.04
N GLU A 207 -14.43 -0.91 2.48
CA GLU A 207 -15.56 -0.13 2.97
C GLU A 207 -16.22 0.65 1.82
N PRO A 208 -17.55 0.51 1.61
CA PRO A 208 -18.26 1.14 0.50
C PRO A 208 -18.60 2.60 0.77
N LEU A 209 -17.65 3.43 1.20
CA LEU A 209 -17.92 4.83 1.48
C LEU A 209 -18.17 5.61 0.20
N GLY A 210 -19.35 6.22 0.14
CA GLY A 210 -19.80 6.99 -1.01
C GLY A 210 -20.30 6.16 -2.20
N ILE A 211 -20.35 4.83 -2.08
CA ILE A 211 -20.94 3.92 -3.05
C ILE A 211 -22.20 3.32 -2.41
N GLU A 212 -23.35 3.90 -2.72
CA GLU A 212 -24.63 3.58 -2.06
C GLU A 212 -25.12 2.13 -2.26
N ASP A 213 -24.55 1.39 -3.23
CA ASP A 213 -25.02 0.08 -3.67
C ASP A 213 -24.02 -1.08 -3.54
N ALA A 214 -22.86 -0.89 -2.90
CA ALA A 214 -21.89 -1.99 -2.78
C ALA A 214 -22.30 -3.00 -1.70
N GLU A 215 -22.64 -4.21 -2.09
CA GLU A 215 -22.87 -5.31 -1.15
C GLU A 215 -21.56 -5.71 -0.45
N HIS A 216 -21.56 -5.82 0.87
CA HIS A 216 -20.38 -6.16 1.69
C HIS A 216 -19.64 -7.44 1.26
N GLY A 217 -20.32 -8.35 0.56
CA GLY A 217 -19.71 -9.56 0.00
C GLY A 217 -18.77 -9.31 -1.17
N GLU A 218 -18.99 -8.27 -1.97
CA GLU A 218 -18.18 -7.98 -3.16
C GLU A 218 -16.84 -7.34 -2.80
N LEU A 219 -16.77 -6.60 -1.70
CA LEU A 219 -15.58 -5.89 -1.26
C LEU A 219 -14.47 -6.84 -0.80
N HIS A 220 -14.83 -7.93 -0.13
CA HIS A 220 -13.88 -8.98 0.21
C HIS A 220 -13.36 -9.74 -1.02
N ASN A 221 -14.03 -9.64 -2.18
CA ASN A 221 -13.55 -10.21 -3.44
C ASN A 221 -12.23 -9.58 -3.90
N LEU A 222 -12.01 -8.29 -3.63
CA LEU A 222 -10.72 -7.66 -3.95
C LEU A 222 -9.57 -8.37 -3.23
N LEU A 223 -9.73 -8.67 -1.94
CA LEU A 223 -8.70 -9.36 -1.16
C LEU A 223 -8.44 -10.78 -1.70
N SER A 224 -9.49 -11.51 -2.08
CA SER A 224 -9.37 -12.84 -2.69
C SER A 224 -8.70 -12.77 -4.06
N GLN A 225 -9.06 -11.79 -4.90
CA GLN A 225 -8.43 -11.57 -6.21
C GLN A 225 -6.95 -11.21 -6.08
N MET A 226 -6.58 -10.35 -5.11
CA MET A 226 -5.17 -10.05 -4.82
C MET A 226 -4.42 -11.31 -4.39
N ARG A 227 -5.04 -12.13 -3.54
CA ARG A 227 -4.46 -13.38 -3.05
C ARG A 227 -4.23 -14.38 -4.17
N GLU A 228 -5.22 -14.58 -5.04
CA GLU A 228 -5.15 -15.46 -6.20
C GLU A 228 -4.03 -14.99 -7.15
N PHE A 229 -4.00 -13.71 -7.47
CA PHE A 229 -2.99 -13.11 -8.34
C PHE A 229 -1.55 -13.33 -7.81
N VAL A 230 -1.33 -13.09 -6.51
CA VAL A 230 -0.01 -13.33 -5.89
C VAL A 230 0.34 -14.81 -5.96
N TRP A 231 -0.63 -15.70 -5.71
CA TRP A 231 -0.43 -17.14 -5.75
C TRP A 231 -0.08 -17.64 -7.16
N GLU A 232 -0.76 -17.16 -8.18
CA GLU A 232 -0.50 -17.53 -9.58
C GLU A 232 0.88 -17.09 -10.04
N ARG A 233 1.29 -15.89 -9.67
CA ARG A 233 2.59 -15.30 -10.05
C ARG A 233 3.73 -15.86 -9.24
N ARG A 234 3.49 -16.12 -7.95
CA ARG A 234 4.51 -16.53 -6.99
C ARG A 234 3.88 -17.40 -5.91
N GLY A 235 3.86 -18.72 -6.11
CA GLY A 235 3.17 -19.68 -5.25
C GLY A 235 3.56 -19.66 -3.76
N GLU A 236 4.62 -18.95 -3.40
CA GLU A 236 5.04 -18.68 -2.01
C GLU A 236 4.81 -17.23 -1.59
N GLY A 237 4.17 -16.41 -2.43
CA GLY A 237 3.94 -15.00 -2.14
C GLY A 237 2.94 -14.81 -1.00
N VAL A 238 3.11 -13.72 -0.23
CA VAL A 238 2.29 -13.44 0.94
C VAL A 238 1.64 -12.07 0.88
N LEU A 239 0.47 -11.98 1.52
CA LEU A 239 -0.22 -10.73 1.81
C LEU A 239 -0.34 -10.59 3.34
N LEU A 240 0.20 -9.50 3.87
CA LEU A 240 0.07 -9.07 5.26
C LEU A 240 -0.83 -7.85 5.31
N ALA A 241 -1.98 -7.92 5.98
CA ALA A 241 -2.88 -6.78 6.08
C ALA A 241 -2.62 -5.93 7.32
N GLU A 242 -2.64 -4.62 7.12
CA GLU A 242 -2.89 -3.69 8.21
C GLU A 242 -4.40 -3.54 8.41
N ALA A 243 -4.92 -4.23 9.42
CA ALA A 243 -6.34 -4.20 9.77
C ALA A 243 -6.49 -4.08 11.29
N ASN A 244 -6.65 -2.84 11.76
CA ASN A 244 -7.01 -2.57 13.15
C ASN A 244 -8.53 -2.62 13.28
N VAL A 245 -9.06 -3.81 13.47
CA VAL A 245 -10.49 -4.09 13.54
C VAL A 245 -10.83 -4.90 14.79
N GLU A 246 -12.11 -4.90 15.17
CA GLU A 246 -12.59 -5.71 16.28
C GLU A 246 -12.29 -7.21 16.07
N PRO A 247 -12.00 -7.98 17.13
CA PRO A 247 -11.57 -9.38 17.03
C PRO A 247 -12.51 -10.29 16.26
N ASP A 248 -13.82 -10.04 16.31
CA ASP A 248 -14.84 -10.80 15.60
C ASP A 248 -14.82 -10.57 14.07
N LYS A 249 -14.23 -9.46 13.61
CA LYS A 249 -14.04 -9.14 12.19
C LYS A 249 -12.75 -9.71 11.59
N ILE A 250 -11.77 -10.06 12.42
CA ILE A 250 -10.47 -10.62 11.98
C ILE A 250 -10.64 -11.82 11.02
N PRO A 251 -11.53 -12.80 11.28
CA PRO A 251 -11.72 -13.93 10.37
C PRO A 251 -12.11 -13.55 8.95
N LEU A 252 -12.77 -12.40 8.75
CA LEU A 252 -13.17 -11.93 7.43
C LEU A 252 -11.98 -11.63 6.52
N TYR A 253 -10.85 -11.23 7.10
CA TYR A 253 -9.62 -10.96 6.34
C TYR A 253 -8.87 -12.22 5.94
N PHE A 254 -9.06 -13.32 6.65
CA PHE A 254 -8.48 -14.61 6.29
C PHE A 254 -9.36 -15.38 5.31
N GLY A 255 -10.70 -15.20 5.38
CA GLY A 255 -11.67 -16.01 4.66
C GLY A 255 -11.47 -17.49 4.97
N ASP A 256 -11.65 -18.36 4.01
CA ASP A 256 -11.32 -19.78 4.08
C ASP A 256 -9.84 -20.08 3.77
N GLY A 257 -8.97 -19.11 3.98
CA GLY A 257 -7.54 -19.15 3.64
C GLY A 257 -7.25 -18.65 2.22
N ASP A 258 -8.20 -17.97 1.63
CA ASP A 258 -8.18 -17.47 0.25
C ASP A 258 -7.97 -15.95 0.16
N ARG A 259 -7.76 -15.27 1.30
CA ARG A 259 -7.54 -13.82 1.38
C ARG A 259 -6.13 -13.52 1.92
N MET A 260 -6.02 -12.88 3.07
CA MET A 260 -4.74 -12.52 3.66
C MET A 260 -4.03 -13.72 4.29
N ASN A 261 -2.70 -13.71 4.26
CA ASN A 261 -1.87 -14.71 4.93
C ASN A 261 -1.63 -14.39 6.39
N MET A 262 -1.51 -13.08 6.69
CA MET A 262 -1.17 -12.55 8.00
C MET A 262 -1.92 -11.23 8.24
N LEU A 263 -2.17 -10.93 9.51
CA LEU A 263 -2.62 -9.63 10.00
C LEU A 263 -1.72 -9.19 11.15
N PHE A 264 -1.56 -7.89 11.33
CA PHE A 264 -0.97 -7.35 12.55
C PHE A 264 -1.88 -7.63 13.75
N ASN A 265 -1.28 -8.06 14.86
CA ASN A 265 -2.01 -8.22 16.11
C ASN A 265 -1.90 -6.94 16.95
N PHE A 266 -2.75 -5.96 16.65
CA PHE A 266 -2.76 -4.69 17.37
C PHE A 266 -3.16 -4.82 18.84
N LEU A 267 -3.85 -5.90 19.22
CA LEU A 267 -4.23 -6.16 20.61
C LEU A 267 -3.03 -6.45 21.52
N LEU A 268 -1.90 -6.91 20.98
CA LEU A 268 -0.68 -7.15 21.76
C LEU A 268 0.06 -5.85 22.11
N ASN A 269 -0.26 -4.74 21.48
CA ASN A 269 0.43 -3.46 21.63
C ASN A 269 -0.38 -2.42 22.40
N GLN A 270 -1.50 -2.82 23.00
CA GLN A 270 -2.35 -1.98 23.84
C GLN A 270 -1.98 -2.00 25.31
#